data_5b588c4a8b1437b6ad5f5e0648624951
#
_entry.id   5b588c4a8b1437b6ad5f5e0648624951
#
_cell.length_a   1.000
_cell.length_b   1.000
_cell.length_c   1.000
_cell.angle_alpha   90.00
_cell.angle_beta   90.00
_cell.angle_gamma   90.00
#
_symmetry.space_group_name_H-M   'P 1'
#
loop_
_entity.id
_entity.type
_entity.pdbx_description
1 polymer ?
#
loop_
_entity_poly.entity_id
_entity_poly.type
_entity_poly.pdbx_seq_one_letter_code
_entity_poly.pdbx_strand_id
1 'polypeptide(L)'
;VEARYDKMHLFDALGYAESRQIQPGTQPVHFDLAGTRIGLATCYDVRFPQLFTHLAGTGAELILLPASWAPGEHKLHQWRTLVTARAMDATAFVVAVDQALSPAAADGRTPTGIGHSMVVDPTGDVLLELGDDPEFAVIDLNLAQVAEVRRRLPVLEHTRRFN
;
A
#
# COMPACT_ATOMS: atom_id res chain seq x y z
N VAL A 1 -6.47 -0.13 -20.82
CA VAL A 1 -5.99 0.38 -19.53
C VAL A 1 -7.10 1.25 -18.99
N GLU A 2 -7.70 0.87 -17.86
CA GLU A 2 -8.80 1.60 -17.24
C GLU A 2 -8.30 2.74 -16.36
N ALA A 3 -7.15 2.56 -15.69
CA ALA A 3 -6.52 3.57 -14.86
C ALA A 3 -5.00 3.48 -14.96
N ARG A 4 -4.32 4.61 -14.76
CA ARG A 4 -2.87 4.72 -14.64
C ARG A 4 -2.55 5.59 -13.44
N TYR A 5 -1.69 5.11 -12.57
CA TYR A 5 -1.15 5.86 -11.45
C TYR A 5 0.34 6.11 -11.65
N ASP A 6 0.74 7.35 -11.65
CA ASP A 6 2.14 7.76 -11.57
C ASP A 6 2.47 7.99 -10.10
N LYS A 7 3.46 7.29 -9.56
CA LYS A 7 3.87 7.32 -8.15
C LYS A 7 4.09 8.75 -7.66
N MET A 8 3.38 9.17 -6.61
CA MET A 8 3.44 10.54 -6.11
C MET A 8 4.67 10.82 -5.25
N HIS A 9 5.09 9.88 -4.41
CA HIS A 9 6.21 10.05 -3.50
C HIS A 9 7.41 9.22 -3.97
N LEU A 10 8.38 9.89 -4.58
CA LEU A 10 9.59 9.24 -5.06
C LEU A 10 10.56 8.97 -3.91
N PHE A 11 11.28 7.85 -4.01
CA PHE A 11 12.24 7.45 -2.98
C PHE A 11 13.62 8.06 -3.25
N ASP A 12 13.86 9.23 -2.66
CA ASP A 12 15.14 9.93 -2.70
C ASP A 12 15.79 9.87 -1.31
N ALA A 13 16.29 8.67 -0.94
CA ALA A 13 16.87 8.44 0.37
C ALA A 13 17.88 7.26 0.34
N LEU A 14 18.68 7.14 1.38
CA LEU A 14 19.63 6.03 1.58
C LEU A 14 20.63 5.85 0.40
N GLY A 15 21.03 6.94 -0.25
CA GLY A 15 21.95 6.88 -1.38
C GLY A 15 21.30 6.59 -2.73
N TYR A 16 19.99 6.39 -2.78
CA TYR A 16 19.21 6.23 -4.01
C TYR A 16 18.41 7.50 -4.31
N ALA A 17 18.23 7.83 -5.59
CA ALA A 17 17.45 8.99 -6.04
C ALA A 17 16.58 8.58 -7.25
N GLU A 18 15.33 8.21 -6.95
CA GLU A 18 14.35 7.79 -7.96
C GLU A 18 13.99 8.95 -8.89
N SER A 19 13.99 10.18 -8.36
CA SER A 19 13.71 11.41 -9.12
C SER A 19 14.67 11.68 -10.28
N ARG A 20 15.84 11.02 -10.33
CA ARG A 20 16.76 11.12 -11.47
C ARG A 20 16.25 10.38 -12.71
N GLN A 21 15.31 9.45 -12.55
CA GLN A 21 14.85 8.55 -13.60
C GLN A 21 13.38 8.75 -13.96
N ILE A 22 12.56 9.17 -13.01
CA ILE A 22 11.12 9.33 -13.21
C ILE A 22 10.63 10.66 -12.64
N GLN A 23 9.50 11.13 -13.17
CA GLN A 23 8.77 12.29 -12.66
C GLN A 23 7.72 11.84 -11.65
N PRO A 24 7.49 12.59 -10.56
CA PRO A 24 6.43 12.27 -9.62
C PRO A 24 5.05 12.51 -10.23
N GLY A 25 4.10 11.65 -9.89
CA GLY A 25 2.69 11.91 -10.11
C GLY A 25 2.18 13.09 -9.29
N THR A 26 1.09 13.69 -9.72
CA THR A 26 0.52 14.88 -9.08
C THR A 26 -0.86 14.66 -8.49
N GLN A 27 -1.49 13.50 -8.77
CA GLN A 27 -2.85 13.22 -8.37
C GLN A 27 -3.03 11.79 -7.87
N PRO A 28 -3.81 11.58 -6.79
CA PRO A 28 -4.29 10.27 -6.40
C PRO A 28 -5.19 9.68 -7.50
N VAL A 29 -5.14 8.35 -7.64
CA VAL A 29 -5.92 7.64 -8.66
C VAL A 29 -6.70 6.51 -8.02
N HIS A 30 -7.95 6.37 -8.43
CA HIS A 30 -8.79 5.21 -8.16
C HIS A 30 -9.55 4.79 -9.44
N PHE A 31 -10.05 3.57 -9.45
CA PHE A 31 -10.92 3.05 -10.50
C PHE A 31 -11.98 2.13 -9.91
N ASP A 32 -13.05 1.92 -10.63
CA ASP A 32 -14.15 1.05 -10.20
C ASP A 32 -14.05 -0.31 -10.93
N LEU A 33 -14.07 -1.40 -10.18
CA LEU A 33 -14.07 -2.76 -10.71
C LEU A 33 -15.16 -3.58 -10.01
N ALA A 34 -16.09 -4.13 -10.78
CA ALA A 34 -17.19 -4.96 -10.27
C ALA A 34 -17.97 -4.31 -9.11
N GLY A 35 -18.15 -2.97 -9.16
CA GLY A 35 -18.85 -2.21 -8.13
C GLY A 35 -18.02 -1.80 -6.93
N THR A 36 -16.74 -2.17 -6.89
CA THR A 36 -15.79 -1.80 -5.82
C THR A 36 -14.87 -0.69 -6.31
N ARG A 37 -14.72 0.36 -5.51
CA ARG A 37 -13.73 1.41 -5.76
C ARG A 37 -12.37 1.04 -5.20
N ILE A 38 -11.36 1.01 -6.08
CA ILE A 38 -9.99 0.58 -5.79
C ILE A 38 -9.05 1.76 -5.92
N GLY A 39 -8.35 2.10 -4.84
CA GLY A 39 -7.29 3.12 -4.82
C GLY A 39 -5.93 2.54 -5.22
N LEU A 40 -5.07 3.38 -5.78
CA LEU A 40 -3.71 3.00 -6.19
C LEU A 40 -2.67 3.76 -5.37
N ALA A 41 -1.67 3.04 -4.88
CA ALA A 41 -0.47 3.55 -4.24
C ALA A 41 0.72 2.69 -4.66
N THR A 42 1.95 3.17 -4.50
CA THR A 42 3.15 2.39 -4.91
C THR A 42 4.27 2.54 -3.91
N CYS A 43 4.72 1.42 -3.32
CA CYS A 43 5.95 1.29 -2.55
C CYS A 43 6.11 2.39 -1.47
N TYR A 44 6.97 3.38 -1.71
CA TYR A 44 7.28 4.46 -0.76
C TYR A 44 6.06 5.30 -0.34
N ASP A 45 4.99 5.30 -1.15
CA ASP A 45 3.71 5.95 -0.80
C ASP A 45 3.15 5.46 0.53
N VAL A 46 3.47 4.25 0.96
CA VAL A 46 3.03 3.68 2.25
C VAL A 46 3.44 4.54 3.46
N ARG A 47 4.47 5.39 3.33
CA ARG A 47 4.91 6.30 4.39
C ARG A 47 4.07 7.56 4.52
N PHE A 48 3.16 7.80 3.60
CA PHE A 48 2.37 9.03 3.51
C PHE A 48 0.88 8.74 3.75
N PRO A 49 0.41 8.78 5.01
CA PRO A 49 -0.97 8.44 5.37
C PRO A 49 -2.01 9.29 4.64
N GLN A 50 -1.66 10.52 4.27
CA GLN A 50 -2.58 11.45 3.61
C GLN A 50 -3.08 10.92 2.25
N LEU A 51 -2.25 10.17 1.51
CA LEU A 51 -2.68 9.54 0.27
C LEU A 51 -3.76 8.49 0.54
N PHE A 52 -3.56 7.63 1.54
CA PHE A 52 -4.48 6.54 1.88
C PHE A 52 -5.80 7.08 2.43
N THR A 53 -5.75 8.05 3.32
CA THR A 53 -6.96 8.70 3.86
C THR A 53 -7.72 9.47 2.77
N HIS A 54 -7.02 10.09 1.80
CA HIS A 54 -7.65 10.73 0.67
C HIS A 54 -8.35 9.72 -0.24
N LEU A 55 -7.70 8.63 -0.63
CA LEU A 55 -8.29 7.56 -1.45
C LEU A 55 -9.55 6.99 -0.79
N ALA A 56 -9.47 6.71 0.52
CA ALA A 56 -10.61 6.22 1.29
C ALA A 56 -11.73 7.27 1.41
N GLY A 57 -11.39 8.55 1.63
CA GLY A 57 -12.33 9.66 1.68
C GLY A 57 -13.05 9.94 0.36
N THR A 58 -12.46 9.51 -0.77
CA THR A 58 -13.10 9.54 -2.11
C THR A 58 -13.79 8.23 -2.46
N GLY A 59 -13.91 7.31 -1.50
CA GLY A 59 -14.73 6.11 -1.60
C GLY A 59 -13.98 4.81 -1.84
N ALA A 60 -12.65 4.80 -1.85
CA ALA A 60 -11.91 3.54 -2.00
C ALA A 60 -12.19 2.59 -0.81
N GLU A 61 -12.53 1.35 -1.13
CA GLU A 61 -12.76 0.26 -0.17
C GLU A 61 -11.57 -0.70 -0.11
N LEU A 62 -10.77 -0.70 -1.17
CA LEU A 62 -9.55 -1.49 -1.34
C LEU A 62 -8.46 -0.57 -1.87
N ILE A 63 -7.24 -0.72 -1.36
CA ILE A 63 -6.06 0.00 -1.87
C ILE A 63 -5.00 -1.03 -2.27
N LEU A 64 -4.58 -0.98 -3.53
CA LEU A 64 -3.49 -1.79 -4.07
C LEU A 64 -2.17 -1.05 -3.88
N LEU A 65 -1.19 -1.76 -3.32
CA LEU A 65 0.14 -1.22 -2.99
C LEU A 65 1.24 -2.17 -3.50
N PRO A 66 1.53 -2.20 -4.81
CA PRO A 66 2.71 -2.89 -5.31
C PRO A 66 3.99 -2.21 -4.82
N ALA A 67 5.03 -3.01 -4.53
CA ALA A 67 6.29 -2.51 -4.01
C ALA A 67 7.49 -3.34 -4.47
N SER A 68 8.66 -2.72 -4.42
CA SER A 68 9.97 -3.36 -4.32
C SER A 68 10.64 -2.78 -3.06
N TRP A 69 10.23 -3.29 -1.91
CA TRP A 69 10.65 -2.80 -0.60
C TRP A 69 12.04 -3.34 -0.27
N ALA A 70 13.05 -2.51 -0.46
CA ALA A 70 14.44 -2.94 -0.34
C ALA A 70 14.76 -3.58 1.03
N PRO A 71 15.53 -4.67 1.05
CA PRO A 71 15.97 -5.31 2.30
C PRO A 71 16.84 -4.39 3.15
N GLY A 72 16.98 -4.72 4.44
CA GLY A 72 17.80 -4.00 5.40
C GLY A 72 17.28 -4.15 6.82
N GLU A 73 18.04 -3.61 7.76
CA GLU A 73 17.67 -3.66 9.18
C GLU A 73 16.30 -3.00 9.42
N HIS A 74 15.46 -3.63 10.20
CA HIS A 74 14.09 -3.22 10.53
C HIS A 74 13.11 -3.09 9.34
N LYS A 75 13.51 -3.44 8.10
CA LYS A 75 12.67 -3.21 6.91
C LYS A 75 11.37 -4.02 6.93
N LEU A 76 11.41 -5.28 7.36
CA LEU A 76 10.22 -6.10 7.53
C LEU A 76 9.29 -5.52 8.62
N HIS A 77 9.86 -5.12 9.76
CA HIS A 77 9.07 -4.48 10.82
C HIS A 77 8.39 -3.20 10.31
N GLN A 78 9.11 -2.35 9.58
CA GLN A 78 8.55 -1.14 9.00
C GLN A 78 7.44 -1.45 7.98
N TRP A 79 7.64 -2.46 7.13
CA TRP A 79 6.64 -2.88 6.14
C TRP A 79 5.33 -3.28 6.80
N ARG A 80 5.37 -4.24 7.73
CA ARG A 80 4.20 -4.70 8.48
C ARG A 80 3.49 -3.56 9.21
N THR A 81 4.26 -2.74 9.94
CA THR A 81 3.72 -1.60 10.71
C THR A 81 3.04 -0.59 9.82
N LEU A 82 3.69 -0.21 8.71
CA LEU A 82 3.15 0.81 7.81
C LEU A 82 1.91 0.33 7.07
N VAL A 83 1.94 -0.88 6.51
CA VAL A 83 0.78 -1.43 5.78
C VAL A 83 -0.43 -1.55 6.71
N THR A 84 -0.23 -2.09 7.91
CA THR A 84 -1.30 -2.20 8.93
C THR A 84 -1.84 -0.82 9.32
N ALA A 85 -0.96 0.14 9.59
CA ALA A 85 -1.39 1.50 9.91
C ALA A 85 -2.19 2.14 8.76
N ARG A 86 -1.79 1.93 7.50
CA ARG A 86 -2.53 2.46 6.34
C ARG A 86 -3.92 1.87 6.19
N ALA A 87 -4.10 0.59 6.45
CA ALA A 87 -5.43 -0.03 6.46
C ALA A 87 -6.34 0.59 7.52
N MET A 88 -5.83 0.81 8.72
CA MET A 88 -6.55 1.44 9.83
C MET A 88 -6.86 2.91 9.55
N ASP A 89 -5.89 3.71 9.10
CA ASP A 89 -6.06 5.14 8.76
C ASP A 89 -7.11 5.34 7.67
N ALA A 90 -7.09 4.47 6.66
CA ALA A 90 -8.03 4.50 5.55
C ALA A 90 -9.38 3.83 5.87
N THR A 91 -9.44 3.02 6.93
CA THR A 91 -10.58 2.11 7.17
C THR A 91 -10.98 1.38 5.88
N ALA A 92 -9.99 0.79 5.22
CA ALA A 92 -10.10 0.08 3.94
C ALA A 92 -9.18 -1.13 3.93
N PHE A 93 -9.46 -2.12 3.08
CA PHE A 93 -8.50 -3.18 2.83
C PHE A 93 -7.25 -2.63 2.15
N VAL A 94 -6.07 -3.12 2.56
CA VAL A 94 -4.81 -2.87 1.85
C VAL A 94 -4.25 -4.20 1.37
N VAL A 95 -4.10 -4.33 0.05
CA VAL A 95 -3.41 -5.44 -0.60
C VAL A 95 -2.02 -4.95 -1.00
N ALA A 96 -1.05 -5.28 -0.17
CA ALA A 96 0.34 -4.88 -0.33
C ALA A 96 1.13 -6.04 -0.94
N VAL A 97 1.57 -5.87 -2.19
CA VAL A 97 2.29 -6.90 -2.95
C VAL A 97 3.73 -6.47 -3.13
N ASP A 98 4.63 -7.04 -2.35
CA ASP A 98 6.05 -6.77 -2.47
C ASP A 98 6.74 -7.81 -3.36
N GLN A 99 7.72 -7.35 -4.11
CA GLN A 99 8.59 -8.23 -4.88
C GLN A 99 9.28 -9.23 -3.93
N ALA A 100 9.24 -10.50 -4.26
CA ALA A 100 9.94 -11.54 -3.52
C ALA A 100 11.46 -11.28 -3.49
N LEU A 101 12.13 -11.79 -2.46
CA LEU A 101 13.57 -11.71 -2.34
C LEU A 101 14.22 -12.48 -3.49
N SER A 102 15.00 -11.79 -4.31
CA SER A 102 15.67 -12.42 -5.45
C SER A 102 17.10 -12.85 -5.09
N PRO A 103 17.46 -14.12 -5.20
CA PRO A 103 18.85 -14.56 -5.04
C PRO A 103 19.81 -13.86 -6.00
N ALA A 104 19.35 -13.47 -7.20
CA ALA A 104 20.15 -12.71 -8.16
C ALA A 104 20.49 -11.29 -7.68
N ALA A 105 19.78 -10.76 -6.70
CA ALA A 105 20.06 -9.45 -6.11
C ALA A 105 21.11 -9.48 -5.00
N ALA A 106 21.73 -10.64 -4.74
CA ALA A 106 22.79 -10.77 -3.75
C ALA A 106 24.02 -9.88 -4.04
N ASP A 107 24.17 -9.41 -5.28
CA ASP A 107 25.21 -8.46 -5.70
C ASP A 107 24.88 -6.99 -5.33
N GLY A 108 23.68 -6.72 -4.79
CA GLY A 108 23.20 -5.39 -4.41
C GLY A 108 22.94 -4.44 -5.59
N ARG A 109 22.99 -4.92 -6.83
CA ARG A 109 22.79 -4.11 -8.05
C ARG A 109 21.40 -4.23 -8.62
N THR A 110 20.77 -5.39 -8.45
CA THR A 110 19.42 -5.64 -8.94
C THR A 110 18.40 -5.23 -7.89
N PRO A 111 17.41 -4.40 -8.22
CA PRO A 111 16.31 -4.11 -7.30
C PRO A 111 15.60 -5.39 -6.88
N THR A 112 15.31 -5.51 -5.60
CA THR A 112 14.57 -6.64 -5.03
C THR A 112 13.69 -6.15 -3.90
N GLY A 113 12.62 -6.89 -3.60
CA GLY A 113 11.84 -6.72 -2.38
C GLY A 113 12.32 -7.63 -1.26
N ILE A 114 11.59 -7.64 -0.17
CA ILE A 114 11.76 -8.57 0.94
C ILE A 114 10.74 -9.70 0.91
N GLY A 115 9.85 -9.74 -0.10
CA GLY A 115 8.66 -10.58 -0.07
C GLY A 115 7.63 -10.06 0.92
N HIS A 116 7.06 -10.94 1.72
CA HIS A 116 6.07 -10.59 2.74
C HIS A 116 4.89 -9.78 2.21
N SER A 117 4.42 -10.14 1.00
CA SER A 117 3.16 -9.63 0.46
C SER A 117 2.04 -9.92 1.46
N MET A 118 1.19 -8.95 1.72
CA MET A 118 0.20 -9.08 2.78
C MET A 118 -1.13 -8.42 2.43
N VAL A 119 -2.19 -8.94 3.04
CA VAL A 119 -3.53 -8.36 2.98
C VAL A 119 -3.94 -8.00 4.40
N VAL A 120 -4.30 -6.75 4.60
CA VAL A 120 -4.75 -6.21 5.88
C VAL A 120 -6.17 -5.68 5.75
N ASP A 121 -7.01 -5.99 6.72
CA ASP A 121 -8.39 -5.56 6.79
C ASP A 121 -8.55 -4.14 7.37
N PRO A 122 -9.74 -3.51 7.28
CA PRO A 122 -9.97 -2.16 7.80
C PRO A 122 -9.76 -1.98 9.31
N THR A 123 -9.66 -3.06 10.09
CA THR A 123 -9.39 -3.03 11.54
C THR A 123 -7.92 -3.18 11.88
N GLY A 124 -7.09 -3.51 10.89
CA GLY A 124 -5.66 -3.75 11.05
C GLY A 124 -5.29 -5.22 11.22
N ASP A 125 -6.25 -6.14 11.11
CA ASP A 125 -5.97 -7.56 11.16
C ASP A 125 -5.30 -8.03 9.86
N VAL A 126 -4.19 -8.76 10.00
CA VAL A 126 -3.48 -9.37 8.87
C VAL A 126 -4.20 -10.65 8.47
N LEU A 127 -4.90 -10.62 7.34
CA LEU A 127 -5.66 -11.77 6.83
C LEU A 127 -4.79 -12.77 6.10
N LEU A 128 -3.71 -12.29 5.47
CA LEU A 128 -2.75 -13.08 4.72
C LEU A 128 -1.39 -12.39 4.80
N GLU A 129 -0.34 -13.16 5.00
CA GLU A 129 1.05 -12.75 4.79
C GLU A 129 1.81 -13.92 4.15
N LEU A 130 2.49 -13.66 3.04
CA LEU A 130 3.36 -14.61 2.35
C LEU A 130 4.78 -14.57 2.95
N GLY A 131 5.63 -15.50 2.53
CA GLY A 131 7.04 -15.53 2.88
C GLY A 131 7.90 -14.59 2.02
N ASP A 132 9.18 -14.80 2.05
CA ASP A 132 10.20 -14.09 1.25
C ASP A 132 10.41 -14.70 -0.15
N ASP A 133 9.98 -15.94 -0.36
CA ASP A 133 10.05 -16.64 -1.64
C ASP A 133 8.93 -16.21 -2.61
N PRO A 134 9.11 -16.43 -3.93
CA PRO A 134 8.04 -16.23 -4.91
C PRO A 134 6.85 -17.17 -4.63
N GLU A 135 5.71 -16.59 -4.29
CA GLU A 135 4.47 -17.30 -3.98
C GLU A 135 3.26 -16.66 -4.66
N PHE A 136 2.19 -17.43 -4.77
CA PHE A 136 0.89 -16.97 -5.23
C PHE A 136 -0.19 -17.41 -4.24
N ALA A 137 -1.08 -16.49 -3.89
CA ALA A 137 -2.23 -16.78 -3.04
C ALA A 137 -3.49 -16.11 -3.56
N VAL A 138 -4.63 -16.69 -3.22
CA VAL A 138 -5.97 -16.13 -3.46
C VAL A 138 -6.68 -16.03 -2.13
N ILE A 139 -7.33 -14.91 -1.87
CA ILE A 139 -8.12 -14.67 -0.68
C ILE A 139 -9.42 -13.96 -1.05
N ASP A 140 -10.51 -14.37 -0.43
CA ASP A 140 -11.81 -13.70 -0.54
C ASP A 140 -11.90 -12.58 0.48
N LEU A 141 -12.33 -11.38 0.07
CA LEU A 141 -12.50 -10.22 0.93
C LEU A 141 -13.99 -9.90 1.12
N ASN A 142 -14.42 -9.78 2.35
CA ASN A 142 -15.77 -9.29 2.67
C ASN A 142 -15.79 -7.75 2.68
N LEU A 143 -16.01 -7.13 1.53
CA LEU A 143 -16.02 -5.67 1.40
C LEU A 143 -17.09 -4.96 2.23
N ALA A 144 -18.18 -5.67 2.64
CA ALA A 144 -19.18 -5.08 3.52
C ALA A 144 -18.60 -4.67 4.90
N GLN A 145 -17.47 -5.26 5.30
CA GLN A 145 -16.74 -4.91 6.52
C GLN A 145 -16.28 -3.44 6.50
N VAL A 146 -15.92 -2.88 5.34
CA VAL A 146 -15.51 -1.48 5.22
C VAL A 146 -16.60 -0.53 5.71
N ALA A 147 -17.83 -0.71 5.21
CA ALA A 147 -18.97 0.12 5.61
C ALA A 147 -19.30 -0.07 7.10
N GLU A 148 -19.18 -1.29 7.63
CA GLU A 148 -19.41 -1.57 9.05
C GLU A 148 -18.38 -0.85 9.93
N VAL A 149 -17.09 -0.97 9.60
CA VAL A 149 -16.00 -0.32 10.36
C VAL A 149 -16.16 1.19 10.34
N ARG A 150 -16.40 1.80 9.16
CA ARG A 150 -16.60 3.26 9.01
C ARG A 150 -17.78 3.77 9.82
N ARG A 151 -18.87 3.01 9.90
CA ARG A 151 -20.03 3.37 10.74
C ARG A 151 -19.70 3.33 12.23
N ARG A 152 -18.91 2.37 12.68
CA ARG A 152 -18.54 2.19 14.10
C ARG A 152 -17.43 3.11 14.55
N LEU A 153 -16.48 3.39 13.64
CA LEU A 153 -15.31 4.23 13.89
C LEU A 153 -15.10 5.19 12.69
N PRO A 154 -15.83 6.33 12.66
CA PRO A 154 -15.86 7.23 11.51
C PRO A 154 -14.62 8.15 11.45
N VAL A 155 -13.41 7.58 11.43
CA VAL A 155 -12.15 8.36 11.48
C VAL A 155 -12.01 9.33 10.31
N LEU A 156 -12.51 8.97 9.12
CA LEU A 156 -12.45 9.82 7.94
C LEU A 156 -13.31 11.08 8.10
N GLU A 157 -14.44 11.01 8.81
CA GLU A 157 -15.32 12.15 9.09
C GLU A 157 -14.74 13.03 10.22
N HIS A 158 -13.96 12.46 11.13
CA HIS A 158 -13.34 13.17 12.23
C HIS A 158 -12.05 13.89 11.83
N THR A 159 -11.58 13.72 10.60
CA THR A 159 -10.37 14.39 10.10
C THR A 159 -10.48 15.91 10.22
N ARG A 160 -9.42 16.56 10.68
CA ARG A 160 -9.28 18.02 10.74
C ARG A 160 -8.15 18.49 9.84
N ARG A 161 -8.37 19.60 9.15
CA ARG A 161 -7.30 20.29 8.43
C ARG A 161 -6.56 21.21 9.41
N PHE A 162 -5.25 21.16 9.38
CA PHE A 162 -4.41 22.11 10.10
C PHE A 162 -4.06 23.25 9.14
N ASN A 163 -4.16 24.48 9.64
CA ASN A 163 -3.76 25.68 8.88
C ASN A 163 -2.26 25.92 9.04
#